data_44ec3bb3f11962e60dae4792d5f9c757
#
_entry.id   44ec3bb3f11962e60dae4792d5f9c757
#
_cell.length_a   1.000
_cell.length_b   1.000
_cell.length_c   1.000
_cell.angle_alpha   90.00
_cell.angle_beta   90.00
_cell.angle_gamma   90.00
#
_symmetry.space_group_name_H-M   'P 1'
#
loop_
_entity.id
_entity.type
_entity.pdbx_description
1 polymer ?
#
loop_
_entity_poly.entity_id
_entity_poly.type
_entity_poly.pdbx_seq_one_letter_code
_entity_poly.pdbx_strand_id
1 'polypeptide(L)'
;MAEITVKKGAGRIKLGGAKRSIAGRWMVNTLSVVAILLIIVNLSIYYFTRQYYYGSAESYVISEANATSTILARLYEDLAVNYSSEVREVIENFEKKDQMEIMSINKNGEVTLSSSGFSPDKSYNMPDYEAALESDEGIGVFMGRDGGENILAVTILISRPSSSYSALRFVTSLSLVDNQLAGIMFASLIISAFVVLIVIFMGLYFVKSICQPLVQISATAKKLAKGDFSERIKIKNNDEIGDLSRAFNDMADELENSEQIKNDFISSVSHELRTPLTAIKGWSETLAGGYDPETFGKGMKVITGETQRLERMVEELLDFSRIQSGHFSLQMSTLDVIAELEDALLIYIDKAKKENITINYNEPEFLCAVYGDKNRLRQVFINIIDNAIKYTDAGGSIDITAEKQESTMTITVADTGCGIAPADLPKVKAKFYKANSTRHGSGIGLAVADEIIAMHGGTLELESELNVGTTVTITLPLAAKRERSDSDE
;
A
#
# COMPACT_ATOMS: atom_id res chain seq x y z
N MET A 1 11.76 -17.57 48.75
CA MET A 1 11.49 -17.52 47.32
C MET A 1 11.37 -16.05 46.90
N ALA A 2 12.40 -15.55 46.26
CA ALA A 2 12.53 -14.13 45.93
C ALA A 2 12.00 -13.88 44.51
N GLU A 3 10.96 -13.08 44.38
CA GLU A 3 10.48 -12.54 43.11
C GLU A 3 11.45 -11.46 42.62
N ILE A 4 12.07 -11.70 41.47
CA ILE A 4 12.88 -10.71 40.78
C ILE A 4 12.02 -10.05 39.71
N THR A 5 11.61 -8.81 40.00
CA THR A 5 10.94 -7.93 39.04
C THR A 5 11.95 -7.39 38.05
N VAL A 6 11.94 -7.83 36.81
CA VAL A 6 12.76 -7.28 35.73
C VAL A 6 11.96 -6.22 34.95
N LYS A 7 12.48 -4.98 35.00
CA LYS A 7 11.99 -3.81 34.25
C LYS A 7 11.88 -4.08 32.75
N LYS A 8 10.73 -3.74 32.15
CA LYS A 8 10.51 -3.61 30.72
C LYS A 8 11.36 -2.47 30.16
N GLY A 9 12.33 -2.81 29.34
CA GLY A 9 13.08 -1.88 28.53
C GLY A 9 13.86 -2.63 27.45
N ALA A 10 13.60 -2.31 26.19
CA ALA A 10 14.18 -2.82 24.97
C ALA A 10 13.44 -4.03 24.34
N GLY A 11 12.71 -3.73 23.27
CA GLY A 11 12.02 -4.72 22.46
C GLY A 11 12.97 -5.79 21.93
N ARG A 12 12.84 -7.00 22.44
CA ARG A 12 13.48 -8.19 21.90
C ARG A 12 12.91 -8.44 20.50
N ILE A 13 13.70 -8.18 19.46
CA ILE A 13 13.44 -8.66 18.11
C ILE A 13 13.50 -10.20 18.19
N LYS A 14 12.34 -10.86 18.20
CA LYS A 14 12.25 -12.32 18.10
C LYS A 14 12.70 -12.74 16.70
N LEU A 15 13.93 -13.15 16.53
CA LEU A 15 14.49 -13.72 15.29
C LEU A 15 13.82 -15.06 14.86
N GLY A 16 12.95 -15.65 15.69
CA GLY A 16 12.28 -16.91 15.38
C GLY A 16 11.16 -16.86 14.33
N GLY A 17 10.74 -15.66 13.87
CA GLY A 17 9.68 -15.47 12.85
C GLY A 17 10.18 -15.07 11.47
N ALA A 18 11.48 -14.82 11.28
CA ALA A 18 12.05 -14.23 10.06
C ALA A 18 11.83 -15.08 8.79
N LYS A 19 11.71 -16.40 8.90
CA LYS A 19 11.50 -17.31 7.75
C LYS A 19 10.11 -17.20 7.10
N ARG A 20 9.12 -16.60 7.75
CA ARG A 20 7.75 -16.49 7.23
C ARG A 20 7.35 -15.06 6.83
N SER A 21 8.08 -14.04 7.24
CA SER A 21 7.75 -12.65 6.86
C SER A 21 8.24 -12.33 5.44
N ILE A 22 7.50 -11.51 4.70
CA ILE A 22 7.90 -11.01 3.37
C ILE A 22 9.27 -10.33 3.47
N ALA A 23 9.45 -9.49 4.50
CA ALA A 23 10.70 -8.78 4.78
C ALA A 23 11.88 -9.73 4.95
N GLY A 24 11.72 -10.78 5.77
CA GLY A 24 12.79 -11.77 5.99
C GLY A 24 13.14 -12.57 4.74
N ARG A 25 12.15 -12.98 3.96
CA ARG A 25 12.39 -13.71 2.69
C ARG A 25 13.10 -12.83 1.67
N TRP A 26 12.68 -11.58 1.52
CA TRP A 26 13.30 -10.63 0.60
C TRP A 26 14.76 -10.36 1.00
N MET A 27 15.01 -10.09 2.29
CA MET A 27 16.35 -9.79 2.80
C MET A 27 17.33 -10.96 2.60
N VAL A 28 16.91 -12.18 2.94
CA VAL A 28 17.75 -13.39 2.74
C VAL A 28 18.02 -13.62 1.26
N ASN A 29 17.01 -13.49 0.40
CA ASN A 29 17.18 -13.73 -1.04
C ASN A 29 18.14 -12.71 -1.66
N THR A 30 17.94 -11.41 -1.39
CA THR A 30 18.77 -10.34 -1.92
C THR A 30 20.21 -10.44 -1.43
N LEU A 31 20.39 -10.68 -0.11
CA LEU A 31 21.73 -10.82 0.47
C LEU A 31 22.48 -12.03 -0.08
N SER A 32 21.78 -13.18 -0.28
CA SER A 32 22.37 -14.37 -0.86
C SER A 32 22.85 -14.16 -2.30
N VAL A 33 22.04 -13.51 -3.13
CA VAL A 33 22.40 -13.23 -4.52
C VAL A 33 23.61 -12.30 -4.59
N VAL A 34 23.61 -11.22 -3.79
CA VAL A 34 24.74 -10.28 -3.76
C VAL A 34 26.01 -10.95 -3.22
N ALA A 35 25.91 -11.78 -2.17
CA ALA A 35 27.05 -12.50 -1.65
C ALA A 35 27.69 -13.46 -2.68
N ILE A 36 26.87 -14.24 -3.40
CA ILE A 36 27.33 -15.14 -4.46
C ILE A 36 28.04 -14.34 -5.57
N LEU A 37 27.44 -13.23 -6.01
CA LEU A 37 28.00 -12.38 -7.06
C LEU A 37 29.35 -11.78 -6.61
N LEU A 38 29.46 -11.29 -5.38
CA LEU A 38 30.72 -10.77 -4.84
C LEU A 38 31.79 -11.84 -4.72
N ILE A 39 31.44 -13.08 -4.36
CA ILE A 39 32.38 -14.21 -4.34
C ILE A 39 32.92 -14.46 -5.76
N ILE A 40 32.05 -14.53 -6.76
CA ILE A 40 32.46 -14.74 -8.15
C ILE A 40 33.35 -13.62 -8.64
N VAL A 41 33.02 -12.37 -8.35
CA VAL A 41 33.83 -11.19 -8.72
C VAL A 41 35.20 -11.24 -8.06
N ASN A 42 35.28 -11.52 -6.76
CA ASN A 42 36.57 -11.59 -6.07
C ASN A 42 37.45 -12.75 -6.59
N LEU A 43 36.85 -13.93 -6.86
CA LEU A 43 37.58 -15.04 -7.49
C LEU A 43 38.07 -14.69 -8.88
N SER A 44 37.29 -13.99 -9.68
CA SER A 44 37.69 -13.53 -11.02
C SER A 44 38.83 -12.50 -10.94
N ILE A 45 38.74 -11.52 -10.04
CA ILE A 45 39.80 -10.55 -9.79
C ILE A 45 41.10 -11.28 -9.40
N TYR A 46 41.02 -12.23 -8.46
CA TYR A 46 42.18 -13.02 -8.06
C TYR A 46 42.80 -13.76 -9.23
N TYR A 47 42.02 -14.49 -10.03
CA TYR A 47 42.49 -15.29 -11.14
C TYR A 47 43.17 -14.42 -12.21
N PHE A 48 42.50 -13.37 -12.70
CA PHE A 48 43.03 -12.51 -13.74
C PHE A 48 44.26 -11.70 -13.28
N THR A 49 44.19 -11.17 -12.05
CA THR A 49 45.30 -10.40 -11.49
C THR A 49 46.56 -11.29 -11.31
N ARG A 50 46.37 -12.49 -10.76
CA ARG A 50 47.45 -13.46 -10.60
C ARG A 50 48.06 -13.82 -11.93
N GLN A 51 47.25 -14.18 -12.92
CA GLN A 51 47.77 -14.52 -14.27
C GLN A 51 48.50 -13.37 -14.90
N TYR A 52 48.01 -12.15 -14.76
CA TYR A 52 48.67 -10.95 -15.33
C TYR A 52 50.02 -10.69 -14.67
N TYR A 53 50.11 -10.61 -13.37
CA TYR A 53 51.34 -10.26 -12.67
C TYR A 53 52.36 -11.37 -12.75
N TYR A 54 51.99 -12.62 -12.62
CA TYR A 54 52.92 -13.77 -12.73
C TYR A 54 53.40 -13.92 -14.19
N GLY A 55 52.52 -13.83 -15.16
CA GLY A 55 52.88 -13.87 -16.57
C GLY A 55 53.77 -12.68 -17.01
N SER A 56 53.52 -11.50 -16.44
CA SER A 56 54.39 -10.33 -16.69
C SER A 56 55.79 -10.53 -16.07
N ALA A 57 55.87 -11.06 -14.88
CA ALA A 57 57.19 -11.38 -14.25
C ALA A 57 57.94 -12.43 -15.04
N GLU A 58 57.29 -13.50 -15.48
CA GLU A 58 57.89 -14.53 -16.34
C GLU A 58 58.41 -13.96 -17.65
N SER A 59 57.58 -13.20 -18.39
CA SER A 59 57.96 -12.58 -19.64
C SER A 59 59.14 -11.61 -19.48
N TYR A 60 59.19 -10.89 -18.34
CA TYR A 60 60.26 -9.97 -18.03
C TYR A 60 61.59 -10.71 -17.81
N VAL A 61 61.59 -11.79 -17.01
CA VAL A 61 62.81 -12.58 -16.73
C VAL A 61 63.27 -13.32 -17.98
N ILE A 62 62.38 -13.88 -18.79
CA ILE A 62 62.73 -14.51 -20.08
C ILE A 62 63.37 -13.50 -21.04
N SER A 63 62.82 -12.30 -21.13
CA SER A 63 63.34 -11.22 -21.96
C SER A 63 64.77 -10.82 -21.56
N GLU A 64 65.04 -10.74 -20.24
CA GLU A 64 66.33 -10.39 -19.72
C GLU A 64 67.35 -11.55 -19.91
N ALA A 65 66.91 -12.80 -19.74
CA ALA A 65 67.71 -13.98 -20.01
C ALA A 65 68.12 -14.06 -21.48
N ASN A 66 67.19 -13.82 -22.41
CA ASN A 66 67.48 -13.81 -23.85
C ASN A 66 68.42 -12.67 -24.22
N ALA A 67 68.27 -11.46 -23.67
CA ALA A 67 69.13 -10.34 -23.88
C ALA A 67 70.56 -10.64 -23.45
N THR A 68 70.72 -11.19 -22.22
CA THR A 68 72.04 -11.56 -21.70
C THR A 68 72.72 -12.71 -22.51
N SER A 69 71.92 -13.74 -22.86
CA SER A 69 72.41 -14.84 -23.72
C SER A 69 72.90 -14.33 -25.10
N THR A 70 72.17 -13.36 -25.69
CA THR A 70 72.57 -12.78 -26.95
C THR A 70 73.90 -11.99 -26.86
N ILE A 71 74.09 -11.26 -25.75
CA ILE A 71 75.36 -10.55 -25.48
C ILE A 71 76.50 -11.56 -25.40
N LEU A 72 76.31 -12.63 -24.62
CA LEU A 72 77.35 -13.66 -24.48
C LEU A 72 77.66 -14.39 -25.80
N ALA A 73 76.62 -14.64 -26.63
CA ALA A 73 76.82 -15.28 -27.93
C ALA A 73 77.71 -14.40 -28.86
N ARG A 74 77.51 -13.07 -28.85
CA ARG A 74 78.34 -12.11 -29.63
C ARG A 74 79.77 -12.05 -29.09
N LEU A 75 79.93 -11.98 -27.76
CA LEU A 75 81.26 -11.96 -27.15
C LEU A 75 82.09 -13.22 -27.49
N TYR A 76 81.39 -14.37 -27.58
CA TYR A 76 82.09 -15.63 -27.98
C TYR A 76 82.63 -15.55 -29.45
N GLU A 77 81.96 -14.93 -30.35
CA GLU A 77 82.38 -14.78 -31.74
C GLU A 77 83.58 -13.87 -31.86
N ASP A 78 83.66 -12.80 -31.03
CA ASP A 78 84.78 -11.82 -31.12
C ASP A 78 85.99 -12.20 -30.30
N LEU A 79 85.89 -12.94 -29.22
CA LEU A 79 86.95 -13.13 -28.21
C LEU A 79 87.11 -14.59 -27.74
N ALA A 80 87.22 -15.53 -28.68
CA ALA A 80 87.30 -17.00 -28.40
C ALA A 80 88.36 -17.42 -27.37
N VAL A 81 89.37 -16.64 -27.07
CA VAL A 81 90.48 -16.96 -26.15
C VAL A 81 90.20 -16.57 -24.73
N ASN A 82 89.29 -15.58 -24.46
CA ASN A 82 88.99 -15.04 -23.10
C ASN A 82 87.51 -15.16 -22.68
N TYR A 83 86.73 -16.01 -23.32
CA TYR A 83 85.28 -16.15 -23.05
C TYR A 83 84.94 -16.36 -21.59
N SER A 84 85.76 -17.14 -20.86
CA SER A 84 85.48 -17.38 -19.43
C SER A 84 85.61 -16.15 -18.52
N SER A 85 86.49 -15.20 -18.87
CA SER A 85 86.65 -13.95 -18.12
C SER A 85 85.49 -12.99 -18.41
N GLU A 86 85.03 -12.94 -19.66
CA GLU A 86 83.90 -12.11 -20.06
C GLU A 86 82.58 -12.57 -19.47
N VAL A 87 82.29 -13.89 -19.44
CA VAL A 87 81.15 -14.43 -18.80
C VAL A 87 81.16 -14.07 -17.33
N ARG A 88 82.34 -14.17 -16.66
CA ARG A 88 82.46 -13.76 -15.24
C ARG A 88 82.17 -12.27 -15.08
N GLU A 89 82.69 -11.42 -15.96
CA GLU A 89 82.49 -9.98 -15.92
C GLU A 89 80.99 -9.61 -16.10
N VAL A 90 80.29 -10.24 -17.07
CA VAL A 90 78.83 -10.06 -17.27
C VAL A 90 78.01 -10.47 -16.03
N ILE A 91 78.39 -11.58 -15.36
CA ILE A 91 77.67 -12.03 -14.20
C ILE A 91 78.00 -11.16 -12.96
N GLU A 92 79.28 -10.86 -12.73
CA GLU A 92 79.73 -10.04 -11.61
C GLU A 92 79.28 -8.56 -11.72
N ASN A 93 79.15 -8.02 -12.93
CA ASN A 93 78.71 -6.64 -13.16
C ASN A 93 77.26 -6.54 -13.62
N PHE A 94 76.42 -7.60 -13.40
CA PHE A 94 75.00 -7.56 -13.76
C PHE A 94 74.26 -6.37 -13.10
N GLU A 95 73.71 -5.51 -13.91
CA GLU A 95 73.12 -4.20 -13.42
C GLU A 95 71.92 -4.38 -12.53
N LYS A 96 71.17 -5.49 -12.65
CA LYS A 96 69.87 -5.71 -11.96
C LYS A 96 69.96 -6.71 -10.81
N LYS A 97 71.10 -6.77 -10.11
CA LYS A 97 71.32 -7.66 -8.96
C LYS A 97 70.34 -7.51 -7.81
N ASP A 98 69.78 -6.33 -7.67
CA ASP A 98 68.72 -5.99 -6.69
C ASP A 98 67.33 -6.53 -7.05
N GLN A 99 67.11 -6.87 -8.34
CA GLN A 99 65.82 -7.40 -8.83
C GLN A 99 65.88 -8.91 -9.09
N MET A 100 67.02 -9.40 -9.57
CA MET A 100 67.20 -10.84 -9.88
C MET A 100 68.65 -11.26 -9.71
N GLU A 101 68.86 -12.49 -9.35
CA GLU A 101 70.14 -13.14 -9.29
C GLU A 101 70.41 -13.88 -10.60
N ILE A 102 71.60 -13.72 -11.14
CA ILE A 102 72.06 -14.49 -12.30
C ILE A 102 73.15 -15.46 -11.85
N MET A 103 73.00 -16.70 -12.27
CA MET A 103 73.96 -17.78 -11.99
C MET A 103 74.39 -18.47 -13.25
N SER A 104 75.64 -18.93 -13.31
CA SER A 104 76.11 -19.80 -14.40
C SER A 104 76.15 -21.27 -13.92
N ILE A 105 75.72 -22.16 -14.81
CA ILE A 105 75.68 -23.62 -14.57
C ILE A 105 76.67 -24.31 -15.55
N ASN A 106 77.45 -25.25 -15.00
CA ASN A 106 78.36 -26.06 -15.82
C ASN A 106 77.65 -27.29 -16.46
N LYS A 107 78.35 -28.08 -17.27
CA LYS A 107 77.80 -29.28 -17.92
C LYS A 107 77.36 -30.38 -16.91
N ASN A 108 77.85 -30.34 -15.69
CA ASN A 108 77.45 -31.29 -14.64
C ASN A 108 76.21 -30.84 -13.85
N GLY A 109 75.64 -29.69 -14.22
CA GLY A 109 74.49 -29.12 -13.49
C GLY A 109 74.86 -28.40 -12.19
N GLU A 110 76.15 -28.03 -12.00
CA GLU A 110 76.61 -27.33 -10.79
C GLU A 110 76.72 -25.83 -11.06
N VAL A 111 76.29 -25.01 -10.09
CA VAL A 111 76.48 -23.56 -10.14
C VAL A 111 77.96 -23.21 -9.97
N THR A 112 78.50 -22.47 -10.88
CA THR A 112 79.92 -22.09 -10.88
C THR A 112 80.20 -20.64 -10.50
N LEU A 113 79.24 -19.75 -10.81
CA LEU A 113 79.27 -18.30 -10.48
C LEU A 113 77.90 -17.83 -10.16
N SER A 114 77.81 -16.85 -9.25
CA SER A 114 76.58 -16.12 -8.98
C SER A 114 76.84 -14.63 -8.89
N SER A 115 75.88 -13.81 -9.35
CA SER A 115 76.00 -12.35 -9.27
C SER A 115 75.91 -11.83 -7.83
N SER A 116 75.36 -12.58 -6.92
CA SER A 116 75.32 -12.28 -5.49
C SER A 116 76.60 -12.69 -4.76
N GLY A 117 77.46 -13.48 -5.39
CA GLY A 117 78.61 -14.09 -4.75
C GLY A 117 78.29 -15.34 -3.89
N PHE A 118 77.03 -15.76 -3.88
CA PHE A 118 76.56 -16.95 -3.17
C PHE A 118 76.88 -18.20 -3.98
N SER A 119 77.48 -19.21 -3.35
CA SER A 119 77.70 -20.52 -3.95
C SER A 119 76.78 -21.52 -3.28
N PRO A 120 75.70 -21.95 -3.94
CA PRO A 120 74.78 -22.92 -3.40
C PRO A 120 75.47 -24.30 -3.28
N ASP A 121 74.93 -25.15 -2.38
CA ASP A 121 75.40 -26.54 -2.22
C ASP A 121 75.30 -27.31 -3.53
N LYS A 122 76.25 -28.31 -3.71
CA LYS A 122 76.28 -29.14 -4.92
C LYS A 122 75.00 -29.91 -5.24
N SER A 123 74.11 -30.06 -4.28
CA SER A 123 72.81 -30.75 -4.40
C SER A 123 71.62 -29.80 -4.59
N TYR A 124 71.85 -28.57 -5.03
CA TYR A 124 70.79 -27.59 -5.27
C TYR A 124 69.87 -28.04 -6.41
N ASN A 125 68.59 -28.28 -6.09
CA ASN A 125 67.60 -28.71 -7.08
C ASN A 125 67.21 -27.58 -7.99
N MET A 126 67.36 -27.76 -9.30
CA MET A 126 67.06 -26.75 -10.34
C MET A 126 66.09 -27.33 -11.40
N PRO A 127 64.79 -27.41 -11.09
CA PRO A 127 63.77 -27.92 -12.03
C PRO A 127 63.69 -27.13 -13.33
N ASP A 128 64.04 -25.86 -13.31
CA ASP A 128 64.16 -24.97 -14.46
C ASP A 128 65.30 -25.38 -15.38
N TYR A 129 66.41 -25.86 -14.84
CA TYR A 129 67.53 -26.40 -15.63
C TYR A 129 67.18 -27.72 -16.30
N GLU A 130 66.52 -28.65 -15.56
CA GLU A 130 66.00 -29.88 -16.14
C GLU A 130 65.01 -29.62 -17.27
N ALA A 131 64.07 -28.70 -17.06
CA ALA A 131 63.12 -28.30 -18.07
C ALA A 131 63.79 -27.65 -19.31
N ALA A 132 64.88 -26.88 -19.10
CA ALA A 132 65.61 -26.28 -20.19
C ALA A 132 66.37 -27.33 -21.07
N LEU A 133 66.84 -28.42 -20.43
CA LEU A 133 67.48 -29.51 -21.17
C LEU A 133 66.52 -30.30 -22.05
N GLU A 134 65.26 -30.38 -21.65
CA GLU A 134 64.19 -31.09 -22.37
C GLU A 134 63.48 -30.18 -23.42
N SER A 135 63.66 -28.88 -23.33
CA SER A 135 62.98 -27.89 -24.19
C SER A 135 63.72 -27.73 -25.56
N ASP A 136 62.98 -27.73 -26.65
CA ASP A 136 63.49 -27.44 -27.98
C ASP A 136 64.10 -26.05 -28.11
N GLU A 137 63.58 -25.09 -27.33
CA GLU A 137 64.04 -23.72 -27.29
C GLU A 137 65.23 -23.50 -26.35
N GLY A 138 65.59 -24.52 -25.57
CA GLY A 138 66.64 -24.45 -24.53
C GLY A 138 66.30 -23.49 -23.38
N ILE A 139 65.02 -23.23 -23.13
CA ILE A 139 64.56 -22.39 -22.05
C ILE A 139 63.66 -23.22 -21.12
N GLY A 140 64.00 -23.19 -19.85
CA GLY A 140 63.19 -23.82 -18.80
C GLY A 140 62.75 -22.79 -17.77
N VAL A 141 61.49 -22.89 -17.33
CA VAL A 141 60.89 -22.01 -16.33
C VAL A 141 60.40 -22.83 -15.13
N PHE A 142 60.68 -22.35 -13.97
CA PHE A 142 60.18 -22.93 -12.71
C PHE A 142 59.60 -21.83 -11.81
N MET A 143 58.37 -22.01 -11.41
CA MET A 143 57.75 -21.20 -10.36
C MET A 143 57.46 -22.08 -9.16
N GLY A 144 58.05 -21.75 -8.03
CA GLY A 144 57.93 -22.58 -6.83
C GLY A 144 58.41 -21.88 -5.56
N ARG A 145 58.57 -22.64 -4.50
CA ARG A 145 59.09 -22.13 -3.23
C ARG A 145 60.52 -22.54 -3.05
N ASP A 146 61.36 -21.58 -2.72
CA ASP A 146 62.73 -21.79 -2.29
C ASP A 146 63.04 -20.87 -1.09
N GLY A 147 63.73 -21.39 -0.08
CA GLY A 147 64.02 -20.63 1.15
C GLY A 147 62.85 -20.03 1.90
N GLY A 148 61.60 -20.51 1.62
CA GLY A 148 60.36 -19.99 2.24
C GLY A 148 59.66 -18.90 1.43
N GLU A 149 60.26 -18.41 0.35
CA GLU A 149 59.70 -17.43 -0.57
C GLU A 149 59.26 -18.08 -1.87
N ASN A 150 58.29 -17.48 -2.55
CA ASN A 150 57.95 -17.83 -3.92
C ASN A 150 58.98 -17.23 -4.84
N ILE A 151 59.61 -18.07 -5.65
CA ILE A 151 60.59 -17.63 -6.66
C ILE A 151 60.15 -17.99 -8.07
N LEU A 152 60.63 -17.21 -8.99
CA LEU A 152 60.64 -17.50 -10.44
C LEU A 152 62.09 -17.72 -10.87
N ALA A 153 62.36 -18.92 -11.38
CA ALA A 153 63.64 -19.26 -11.94
C ALA A 153 63.51 -19.55 -13.44
N VAL A 154 64.34 -18.95 -14.24
CA VAL A 154 64.41 -19.16 -15.69
C VAL A 154 65.83 -19.57 -16.04
N THR A 155 66.00 -20.75 -16.64
CA THR A 155 67.29 -21.19 -17.18
C THR A 155 67.26 -21.16 -18.71
N ILE A 156 68.33 -20.63 -19.28
CA ILE A 156 68.55 -20.63 -20.72
C ILE A 156 69.88 -21.31 -21.05
N LEU A 157 69.86 -22.26 -22.00
CA LEU A 157 71.03 -22.96 -22.45
C LEU A 157 71.89 -22.07 -23.31
N ILE A 158 73.21 -22.10 -23.12
CA ILE A 158 74.11 -21.34 -23.92
C ILE A 158 74.33 -22.10 -25.24
N SER A 159 74.20 -21.44 -26.41
CA SER A 159 74.28 -22.05 -27.75
C SER A 159 75.60 -22.73 -28.04
N ARG A 160 76.70 -22.33 -27.37
CA ARG A 160 78.01 -22.93 -27.45
C ARG A 160 78.58 -23.17 -26.06
N PRO A 161 78.20 -24.29 -25.41
CA PRO A 161 78.64 -24.58 -24.08
C PRO A 161 80.14 -24.89 -23.97
N SER A 162 80.78 -24.29 -22.97
CA SER A 162 82.13 -24.61 -22.56
C SER A 162 82.10 -25.64 -21.40
N SER A 163 83.29 -26.15 -21.01
CA SER A 163 83.34 -27.02 -19.82
C SER A 163 82.92 -26.32 -18.54
N SER A 164 83.03 -25.00 -18.47
CA SER A 164 82.75 -24.19 -17.29
C SER A 164 81.41 -23.55 -17.33
N TYR A 165 80.74 -23.39 -18.47
CA TYR A 165 79.49 -22.65 -18.66
C TYR A 165 78.59 -23.38 -19.68
N SER A 166 77.46 -23.89 -19.23
CA SER A 166 76.48 -24.62 -20.06
C SER A 166 75.14 -23.90 -20.12
N ALA A 167 74.73 -23.22 -19.06
CA ALA A 167 73.49 -22.50 -18.96
C ALA A 167 73.65 -21.25 -18.06
N LEU A 168 72.74 -20.28 -18.27
CA LEU A 168 72.48 -19.16 -17.35
C LEU A 168 71.16 -19.36 -16.67
N ARG A 169 71.15 -19.20 -15.36
CA ARG A 169 69.94 -19.25 -14.52
C ARG A 169 69.69 -17.89 -13.94
N PHE A 170 68.44 -17.40 -14.10
CA PHE A 170 67.96 -16.16 -13.56
C PHE A 170 66.93 -16.48 -12.48
N VAL A 171 67.11 -15.98 -11.27
CA VAL A 171 66.22 -16.22 -10.15
C VAL A 171 65.73 -14.88 -9.58
N THR A 172 64.44 -14.74 -9.44
CA THR A 172 63.84 -13.54 -8.82
C THR A 172 62.83 -13.94 -7.77
N SER A 173 62.75 -13.18 -6.69
CA SER A 173 61.70 -13.32 -5.69
C SER A 173 60.38 -12.78 -6.20
N LEU A 174 59.31 -13.54 -6.06
CA LEU A 174 57.93 -13.13 -6.34
C LEU A 174 57.25 -12.40 -5.19
N SER A 175 57.97 -12.12 -4.08
CA SER A 175 57.43 -11.49 -2.87
C SER A 175 56.78 -10.14 -3.15
N LEU A 176 57.34 -9.33 -4.07
CA LEU A 176 56.72 -8.05 -4.49
C LEU A 176 55.42 -8.27 -5.23
N VAL A 177 55.37 -9.28 -6.11
CA VAL A 177 54.16 -9.68 -6.85
C VAL A 177 53.09 -10.17 -5.90
N ASP A 178 53.48 -11.04 -4.95
CA ASP A 178 52.54 -11.57 -3.92
C ASP A 178 51.99 -10.45 -3.03
N ASN A 179 52.83 -9.50 -2.61
CA ASN A 179 52.39 -8.34 -1.83
C ASN A 179 51.45 -7.43 -2.61
N GLN A 180 51.70 -7.18 -3.91
CA GLN A 180 50.80 -6.43 -4.76
C GLN A 180 49.47 -7.16 -4.93
N LEU A 181 49.49 -8.47 -5.17
CA LEU A 181 48.29 -9.30 -5.27
C LEU A 181 47.49 -9.27 -3.97
N ALA A 182 48.15 -9.42 -2.82
CA ALA A 182 47.51 -9.34 -1.50
C ALA A 182 46.87 -7.97 -1.26
N GLY A 183 47.55 -6.87 -1.68
CA GLY A 183 47.02 -5.52 -1.58
C GLY A 183 45.73 -5.31 -2.41
N ILE A 184 45.74 -5.81 -3.65
CA ILE A 184 44.55 -5.73 -4.55
C ILE A 184 43.39 -6.57 -3.94
N MET A 185 43.71 -7.77 -3.46
CA MET A 185 42.68 -8.63 -2.82
C MET A 185 42.10 -8.00 -1.55
N PHE A 186 42.95 -7.39 -0.72
CA PHE A 186 42.48 -6.67 0.47
C PHE A 186 41.56 -5.49 0.12
N ALA A 187 41.94 -4.70 -0.89
CA ALA A 187 41.10 -3.61 -1.37
C ALA A 187 39.75 -4.10 -1.93
N SER A 188 39.75 -5.19 -2.70
CA SER A 188 38.52 -5.79 -3.24
C SER A 188 37.60 -6.33 -2.15
N LEU A 189 38.15 -6.89 -1.06
CA LEU A 189 37.39 -7.35 0.11
C LEU A 189 36.75 -6.17 0.86
N ILE A 190 37.49 -5.06 1.04
CA ILE A 190 36.92 -3.84 1.67
C ILE A 190 35.76 -3.31 0.84
N ILE A 191 35.91 -3.21 -0.49
CA ILE A 191 34.84 -2.78 -1.38
C ILE A 191 33.63 -3.72 -1.25
N SER A 192 33.87 -5.01 -1.25
CA SER A 192 32.82 -6.02 -1.09
C SER A 192 32.08 -5.88 0.25
N ALA A 193 32.80 -5.67 1.34
CA ALA A 193 32.22 -5.41 2.66
C ALA A 193 31.35 -4.14 2.66
N PHE A 194 31.81 -3.08 2.01
CA PHE A 194 31.04 -1.83 1.88
C PHE A 194 29.74 -2.03 1.07
N VAL A 195 29.80 -2.78 -0.04
CA VAL A 195 28.60 -3.13 -0.83
C VAL A 195 27.60 -3.91 0.03
N VAL A 196 28.04 -4.92 0.79
CA VAL A 196 27.18 -5.69 1.70
C VAL A 196 26.51 -4.77 2.74
N LEU A 197 27.27 -3.81 3.30
CA LEU A 197 26.75 -2.86 4.28
C LEU A 197 25.66 -1.97 3.67
N ILE A 198 25.88 -1.47 2.45
CA ILE A 198 24.86 -0.70 1.70
C ILE A 198 23.60 -1.54 1.50
N VAL A 199 23.73 -2.79 1.07
CA VAL A 199 22.58 -3.68 0.83
C VAL A 199 21.79 -3.95 2.12
N ILE A 200 22.48 -4.12 3.25
CA ILE A 200 21.83 -4.27 4.56
C ILE A 200 21.06 -2.98 4.91
N PHE A 201 21.68 -1.82 4.75
CA PHE A 201 21.05 -0.54 5.05
C PHE A 201 19.80 -0.30 4.19
N MET A 202 19.90 -0.54 2.87
CA MET A 202 18.77 -0.44 1.94
C MET A 202 17.66 -1.44 2.30
N GLY A 203 18.02 -2.65 2.72
CA GLY A 203 17.07 -3.66 3.19
C GLY A 203 16.32 -3.23 4.45
N LEU A 204 16.99 -2.64 5.42
CA LEU A 204 16.36 -2.10 6.63
C LEU A 204 15.43 -0.93 6.30
N TYR A 205 15.84 -0.05 5.39
CA TYR A 205 15.00 1.04 4.90
C TYR A 205 13.73 0.50 4.20
N PHE A 206 13.86 -0.48 3.31
CA PHE A 206 12.72 -1.14 2.64
C PHE A 206 11.74 -1.76 3.63
N VAL A 207 12.24 -2.47 4.65
CA VAL A 207 11.39 -3.07 5.70
C VAL A 207 10.60 -1.99 6.43
N LYS A 208 11.21 -0.87 6.78
CA LYS A 208 10.60 0.21 7.54
C LYS A 208 9.63 1.06 6.69
N SER A 209 9.98 1.30 5.42
CA SER A 209 9.21 2.17 4.52
C SER A 209 8.02 1.44 3.88
N ILE A 210 8.14 0.15 3.56
CA ILE A 210 7.12 -0.59 2.80
C ILE A 210 6.51 -1.72 3.63
N CYS A 211 7.35 -2.64 4.18
CA CYS A 211 6.81 -3.84 4.80
C CYS A 211 6.04 -3.57 6.09
N GLN A 212 6.53 -2.68 6.95
CA GLN A 212 5.86 -2.35 8.22
C GLN A 212 4.49 -1.69 8.02
N PRO A 213 4.31 -0.66 7.15
CA PRO A 213 3.00 -0.10 6.84
C PRO A 213 2.02 -1.14 6.31
N LEU A 214 2.41 -2.00 5.37
CA LEU A 214 1.55 -3.06 4.84
C LEU A 214 1.08 -4.03 5.92
N VAL A 215 1.94 -4.39 6.87
CA VAL A 215 1.56 -5.23 8.02
C VAL A 215 0.58 -4.50 8.93
N GLN A 216 0.74 -3.19 9.14
CA GLN A 216 -0.20 -2.38 9.91
C GLN A 216 -1.56 -2.31 9.23
N ILE A 217 -1.61 -2.01 7.92
CA ILE A 217 -2.86 -2.02 7.13
C ILE A 217 -3.58 -3.36 7.27
N SER A 218 -2.85 -4.48 7.09
CA SER A 218 -3.42 -5.82 7.23
C SER A 218 -3.94 -6.12 8.65
N ALA A 219 -3.27 -5.62 9.68
CA ALA A 219 -3.70 -5.79 11.06
C ALA A 219 -4.95 -4.98 11.39
N THR A 220 -5.01 -3.71 10.93
CA THR A 220 -6.19 -2.84 11.10
C THR A 220 -7.38 -3.38 10.31
N ALA A 221 -7.16 -3.86 9.06
CA ALA A 221 -8.22 -4.51 8.27
C ALA A 221 -8.85 -5.71 8.99
N LYS A 222 -8.05 -6.50 9.70
CA LYS A 222 -8.56 -7.62 10.51
C LYS A 222 -9.36 -7.17 11.72
N LYS A 223 -9.08 -6.02 12.31
CA LYS A 223 -9.88 -5.43 13.39
C LYS A 223 -11.20 -4.91 12.84
N LEU A 224 -11.16 -4.18 11.73
CA LEU A 224 -12.33 -3.69 11.01
C LEU A 224 -13.30 -4.82 10.66
N ALA A 225 -12.79 -5.94 10.13
CA ALA A 225 -13.57 -7.13 9.82
C ALA A 225 -14.22 -7.81 11.05
N LYS A 226 -13.80 -7.48 12.27
CA LYS A 226 -14.40 -7.93 13.53
C LYS A 226 -15.37 -6.91 14.15
N GLY A 227 -15.63 -5.81 13.44
CA GLY A 227 -16.53 -4.75 13.89
C GLY A 227 -15.87 -3.66 14.73
N ASP A 228 -14.54 -3.61 14.81
CA ASP A 228 -13.83 -2.49 15.44
C ASP A 228 -13.49 -1.45 14.37
N PHE A 229 -14.42 -0.51 14.19
CA PHE A 229 -14.32 0.55 13.17
C PHE A 229 -13.57 1.80 13.67
N SER A 230 -13.19 1.88 14.96
CA SER A 230 -12.56 3.06 15.55
C SER A 230 -11.08 3.22 15.23
N GLU A 231 -10.41 2.15 14.80
CA GLU A 231 -8.99 2.14 14.54
C GLU A 231 -8.67 2.79 13.19
N ARG A 232 -7.64 3.68 13.18
CA ARG A 232 -7.16 4.35 11.96
C ARG A 232 -5.68 4.11 11.76
N ILE A 233 -5.27 4.07 10.49
CA ILE A 233 -3.87 3.95 10.09
C ILE A 233 -3.23 5.33 10.14
N LYS A 234 -2.10 5.46 10.86
CA LYS A 234 -1.33 6.70 10.89
C LYS A 234 -0.60 6.89 9.56
N ILE A 235 -0.99 7.91 8.81
CA ILE A 235 -0.36 8.27 7.55
C ILE A 235 0.98 8.94 7.87
N LYS A 236 2.08 8.31 7.44
CA LYS A 236 3.43 8.81 7.66
C LYS A 236 4.13 9.24 6.37
N ASN A 237 3.73 8.67 5.25
CA ASN A 237 4.36 8.83 3.96
C ASN A 237 3.43 9.57 2.99
N ASN A 238 4.03 10.25 2.02
CA ASN A 238 3.32 10.94 0.94
C ASN A 238 3.60 10.24 -0.40
N ASP A 239 3.46 8.92 -0.40
CA ASP A 239 3.66 8.00 -1.50
C ASP A 239 2.42 7.11 -1.68
N GLU A 240 2.48 6.11 -2.54
CA GLU A 240 1.39 5.17 -2.83
C GLU A 240 0.92 4.40 -1.57
N ILE A 241 1.80 4.20 -0.59
CA ILE A 241 1.45 3.59 0.69
C ILE A 241 0.65 4.58 1.55
N GLY A 242 0.98 5.86 1.47
CA GLY A 242 0.22 6.94 2.08
C GLY A 242 -1.18 7.06 1.48
N ASP A 243 -1.30 7.00 0.14
CA ASP A 243 -2.58 7.01 -0.57
C ASP A 243 -3.44 5.81 -0.20
N LEU A 244 -2.86 4.61 -0.17
CA LEU A 244 -3.55 3.41 0.29
C LEU A 244 -4.05 3.55 1.73
N SER A 245 -3.26 4.17 2.60
CA SER A 245 -3.65 4.39 4.00
C SER A 245 -4.80 5.40 4.11
N ARG A 246 -4.84 6.44 3.27
CA ARG A 246 -5.97 7.40 3.18
C ARG A 246 -7.24 6.69 2.73
N ALA A 247 -7.18 6.02 1.58
CA ALA A 247 -8.33 5.29 1.06
C ALA A 247 -8.88 4.24 2.04
N PHE A 248 -7.99 3.58 2.79
CA PHE A 248 -8.41 2.66 3.85
C PHE A 248 -9.11 3.36 5.01
N ASN A 249 -8.62 4.53 5.44
CA ASN A 249 -9.25 5.31 6.51
C ASN A 249 -10.62 5.85 6.06
N ASP A 250 -10.72 6.35 4.82
CA ASP A 250 -12.00 6.83 4.26
C ASP A 250 -13.04 5.69 4.22
N MET A 251 -12.64 4.49 3.83
CA MET A 251 -13.50 3.30 3.89
C MET A 251 -13.91 2.94 5.33
N ALA A 252 -12.99 3.08 6.28
CA ALA A 252 -13.29 2.83 7.69
C ALA A 252 -14.28 3.85 8.27
N ASP A 253 -14.15 5.13 7.89
CA ASP A 253 -15.09 6.20 8.26
C ASP A 253 -16.49 5.91 7.72
N GLU A 254 -16.61 5.49 6.46
CA GLU A 254 -17.89 5.14 5.83
C GLU A 254 -18.56 3.94 6.49
N LEU A 255 -17.77 2.91 6.84
CA LEU A 255 -18.27 1.73 7.55
C LEU A 255 -18.73 2.08 8.98
N GLU A 256 -17.98 2.91 9.71
CA GLU A 256 -18.36 3.37 11.05
C GLU A 256 -19.66 4.15 11.01
N ASN A 257 -19.80 5.08 10.07
CA ASN A 257 -21.02 5.87 9.86
C ASN A 257 -22.22 4.97 9.50
N SER A 258 -22.01 4.02 8.59
CA SER A 258 -23.05 3.05 8.22
C SER A 258 -23.51 2.19 9.39
N GLU A 259 -22.58 1.70 10.21
CA GLU A 259 -22.93 0.90 11.40
C GLU A 259 -23.63 1.74 12.47
N GLN A 260 -23.22 3.00 12.65
CA GLN A 260 -23.89 3.92 13.56
C GLN A 260 -25.33 4.18 13.13
N ILE A 261 -25.56 4.50 11.85
CA ILE A 261 -26.91 4.69 11.30
C ILE A 261 -27.76 3.43 11.53
N LYS A 262 -27.21 2.24 11.31
CA LYS A 262 -27.91 0.98 11.56
C LYS A 262 -28.28 0.79 13.03
N ASN A 263 -27.39 1.11 13.96
CA ASN A 263 -27.64 0.97 15.39
C ASN A 263 -28.68 1.99 15.88
N ASP A 264 -28.61 3.23 15.39
CA ASP A 264 -29.59 4.27 15.69
C ASP A 264 -30.98 3.89 15.15
N PHE A 265 -31.03 3.29 13.94
CA PHE A 265 -32.23 2.71 13.37
C PHE A 265 -32.86 1.67 14.29
N ILE A 266 -32.10 0.63 14.66
CA ILE A 266 -32.60 -0.46 15.51
C ILE A 266 -33.12 0.09 16.86
N SER A 267 -32.39 1.02 17.45
CA SER A 267 -32.75 1.67 18.71
C SER A 267 -34.07 2.46 18.61
N SER A 268 -34.16 3.32 17.56
CA SER A 268 -35.34 4.18 17.34
C SER A 268 -36.60 3.36 17.05
N VAL A 269 -36.49 2.37 16.14
CA VAL A 269 -37.61 1.48 15.81
C VAL A 269 -38.06 0.70 17.06
N SER A 270 -37.14 0.18 17.85
CA SER A 270 -37.47 -0.56 19.06
C SER A 270 -38.23 0.32 20.07
N HIS A 271 -37.82 1.59 20.20
CA HIS A 271 -38.49 2.53 21.11
C HIS A 271 -39.88 2.91 20.61
N GLU A 272 -40.02 3.23 19.33
CA GLU A 272 -41.27 3.64 18.70
C GLU A 272 -42.31 2.51 18.63
N LEU A 273 -41.88 1.25 18.51
CA LEU A 273 -42.77 0.10 18.59
C LEU A 273 -43.21 -0.23 20.04
N ARG A 274 -42.33 -0.03 21.02
CA ARG A 274 -42.62 -0.37 22.43
C ARG A 274 -43.74 0.49 23.00
N THR A 275 -43.78 1.77 22.71
CA THR A 275 -44.76 2.72 23.26
C THR A 275 -46.21 2.34 22.93
N PRO A 276 -46.62 2.18 21.63
CA PRO A 276 -47.97 1.75 21.29
C PRO A 276 -48.32 0.36 21.80
N LEU A 277 -47.37 -0.59 21.79
CA LEU A 277 -47.59 -1.93 22.34
C LEU A 277 -47.89 -1.88 23.83
N THR A 278 -47.19 -1.03 24.58
CA THR A 278 -47.47 -0.84 26.02
C THR A 278 -48.85 -0.26 26.26
N ALA A 279 -49.28 0.72 25.46
CA ALA A 279 -50.62 1.31 25.54
C ALA A 279 -51.72 0.27 25.21
N ILE A 280 -51.56 -0.47 24.10
CA ILE A 280 -52.48 -1.54 23.70
C ILE A 280 -52.57 -2.58 24.83
N LYS A 281 -51.44 -3.06 25.35
CA LYS A 281 -51.39 -4.05 26.41
C LYS A 281 -52.10 -3.52 27.69
N GLY A 282 -51.76 -2.30 28.13
CA GLY A 282 -52.33 -1.71 29.34
C GLY A 282 -53.85 -1.56 29.25
N TRP A 283 -54.38 -1.05 28.12
CA TRP A 283 -55.81 -0.97 27.92
C TRP A 283 -56.48 -2.34 27.78
N SER A 284 -55.83 -3.28 27.11
CA SER A 284 -56.35 -4.66 27.01
C SER A 284 -56.46 -5.33 28.37
N GLU A 285 -55.42 -5.20 29.22
CA GLU A 285 -55.46 -5.72 30.62
C GLU A 285 -56.51 -5.01 31.45
N THR A 286 -56.65 -3.69 31.28
CA THR A 286 -57.67 -2.88 31.94
C THR A 286 -59.06 -3.35 31.55
N LEU A 287 -59.37 -3.54 30.30
CA LEU A 287 -60.67 -3.95 29.80
C LEU A 287 -61.01 -5.41 30.10
N ALA A 288 -60.03 -6.26 30.32
CA ALA A 288 -60.29 -7.68 30.74
C ALA A 288 -60.91 -7.83 32.09
N GLY A 289 -60.87 -6.82 32.93
CA GLY A 289 -61.51 -6.84 34.31
C GLY A 289 -63.02 -6.53 34.36
N GLY A 290 -63.60 -6.14 33.19
CA GLY A 290 -65.06 -5.78 33.14
C GLY A 290 -65.28 -4.32 33.54
N TYR A 291 -65.69 -3.45 32.61
CA TYR A 291 -65.85 -1.99 32.81
C TYR A 291 -67.19 -1.48 32.27
N ASP A 292 -67.53 -0.24 32.67
CA ASP A 292 -68.65 0.49 32.14
C ASP A 292 -68.53 0.77 30.67
N PRO A 293 -69.63 1.00 29.92
CA PRO A 293 -69.56 1.21 28.45
C PRO A 293 -68.69 2.40 27.98
N GLU A 294 -68.55 3.42 28.84
CA GLU A 294 -67.74 4.60 28.49
C GLU A 294 -66.22 4.28 28.53
N THR A 295 -65.80 3.61 29.62
CA THR A 295 -64.41 3.16 29.77
C THR A 295 -64.05 2.12 28.71
N PHE A 296 -64.96 1.20 28.36
CA PHE A 296 -64.81 0.25 27.28
C PHE A 296 -64.62 0.97 25.92
N GLY A 297 -65.50 1.93 25.64
CA GLY A 297 -65.40 2.72 24.40
C GLY A 297 -64.07 3.51 24.25
N LYS A 298 -63.62 4.14 25.36
CA LYS A 298 -62.34 4.83 25.42
C LYS A 298 -61.17 3.89 25.18
N GLY A 299 -61.12 2.76 25.85
CA GLY A 299 -60.07 1.74 25.73
C GLY A 299 -59.98 1.16 24.32
N MET A 300 -61.10 0.78 23.73
CA MET A 300 -61.17 0.26 22.36
C MET A 300 -60.71 1.29 21.34
N LYS A 301 -61.05 2.59 21.53
CA LYS A 301 -60.60 3.66 20.66
C LYS A 301 -59.09 3.83 20.71
N VAL A 302 -58.45 3.73 21.89
CA VAL A 302 -56.99 3.80 22.03
C VAL A 302 -56.33 2.59 21.38
N ILE A 303 -56.83 1.37 21.67
CA ILE A 303 -56.29 0.13 21.08
C ILE A 303 -56.33 0.20 19.54
N THR A 304 -57.49 0.58 18.96
CA THR A 304 -57.64 0.70 17.51
C THR A 304 -56.72 1.78 16.92
N GLY A 305 -56.62 2.94 17.58
CA GLY A 305 -55.74 4.02 17.13
C GLY A 305 -54.26 3.64 17.16
N GLU A 306 -53.81 2.97 18.24
CA GLU A 306 -52.40 2.53 18.31
C GLU A 306 -52.11 1.37 17.37
N THR A 307 -53.08 0.50 17.08
CA THR A 307 -52.93 -0.55 16.06
C THR A 307 -52.77 0.04 14.67
N GLN A 308 -53.59 1.01 14.26
CA GLN A 308 -53.46 1.72 12.98
C GLN A 308 -52.14 2.50 12.86
N ARG A 309 -51.65 3.03 13.99
CA ARG A 309 -50.35 3.69 14.06
C ARG A 309 -49.21 2.70 13.81
N LEU A 310 -49.28 1.49 14.44
CA LEU A 310 -48.28 0.43 14.20
C LEU A 310 -48.29 -0.05 12.75
N GLU A 311 -49.46 -0.23 12.14
CA GLU A 311 -49.60 -0.62 10.73
C GLU A 311 -48.87 0.35 9.84
N ARG A 312 -49.14 1.66 9.97
CA ARG A 312 -48.45 2.71 9.21
C ARG A 312 -46.92 2.70 9.40
N MET A 313 -46.49 2.52 10.67
CA MET A 313 -45.06 2.46 10.98
C MET A 313 -44.38 1.26 10.30
N VAL A 314 -45.02 0.10 10.27
CA VAL A 314 -44.52 -1.09 9.60
C VAL A 314 -44.41 -0.85 8.08
N GLU A 315 -45.39 -0.20 7.46
CA GLU A 315 -45.37 0.18 6.05
C GLU A 315 -44.20 1.15 5.74
N GLU A 316 -44.00 2.20 6.56
CA GLU A 316 -42.90 3.13 6.45
C GLU A 316 -41.51 2.42 6.56
N LEU A 317 -41.40 1.45 7.47
CA LEU A 317 -40.18 0.64 7.64
C LEU A 317 -39.92 -0.28 6.44
N LEU A 318 -40.96 -0.88 5.87
CA LEU A 318 -40.83 -1.72 4.67
C LEU A 318 -40.45 -0.89 3.45
N ASP A 319 -41.07 0.28 3.25
CA ASP A 319 -40.69 1.19 2.19
C ASP A 319 -39.22 1.67 2.35
N PHE A 320 -38.83 2.06 3.56
CA PHE A 320 -37.45 2.41 3.87
C PHE A 320 -36.48 1.27 3.56
N SER A 321 -36.78 0.03 3.96
CA SER A 321 -35.96 -1.14 3.67
C SER A 321 -35.79 -1.41 2.17
N ARG A 322 -36.88 -1.24 1.41
CA ARG A 322 -36.86 -1.38 -0.07
C ARG A 322 -36.01 -0.31 -0.74
N ILE A 323 -36.11 0.95 -0.29
CA ILE A 323 -35.28 2.08 -0.75
C ILE A 323 -33.79 1.77 -0.48
N GLN A 324 -33.44 1.36 0.74
CA GLN A 324 -32.06 1.05 1.13
C GLN A 324 -31.44 -0.09 0.32
N SER A 325 -32.22 -1.10 -0.01
CA SER A 325 -31.76 -2.26 -0.77
C SER A 325 -31.75 -2.05 -2.29
N GLY A 326 -32.13 -0.86 -2.78
CA GLY A 326 -32.24 -0.58 -4.21
C GLY A 326 -33.37 -1.36 -4.92
N HIS A 327 -34.27 -1.99 -4.15
CA HIS A 327 -35.39 -2.79 -4.68
C HIS A 327 -36.71 -1.98 -4.73
N PHE A 328 -36.63 -0.67 -4.51
CA PHE A 328 -37.80 0.19 -4.60
C PHE A 328 -38.08 0.53 -6.06
N SER A 329 -39.17 -0.01 -6.62
CA SER A 329 -39.59 0.22 -8.00
C SER A 329 -40.83 1.11 -8.03
N LEU A 330 -40.82 2.13 -8.90
CA LEU A 330 -41.94 3.01 -9.14
C LEU A 330 -42.80 2.46 -10.29
N GLN A 331 -44.12 2.53 -10.13
CA GLN A 331 -45.08 2.29 -11.20
C GLN A 331 -45.41 3.59 -11.91
N MET A 332 -44.53 3.97 -12.81
CA MET A 332 -44.59 5.27 -13.49
C MET A 332 -45.74 5.34 -14.50
N SER A 333 -46.57 6.35 -14.39
CA SER A 333 -47.67 6.63 -15.33
C SER A 333 -47.87 8.17 -15.44
N THR A 334 -48.56 8.62 -16.49
CA THR A 334 -48.97 10.02 -16.56
C THR A 334 -50.18 10.21 -15.65
N LEU A 335 -50.06 11.14 -14.72
CA LEU A 335 -51.09 11.45 -13.75
C LEU A 335 -51.24 12.95 -13.54
N ASP A 336 -52.38 13.37 -13.03
CA ASP A 336 -52.58 14.75 -12.57
C ASP A 336 -52.14 14.84 -11.10
N VAL A 337 -51.05 15.56 -10.86
CA VAL A 337 -50.46 15.66 -9.52
C VAL A 337 -51.34 16.50 -8.58
N ILE A 338 -52.14 17.41 -9.11
CA ILE A 338 -53.07 18.22 -8.32
C ILE A 338 -54.19 17.36 -7.75
N ALA A 339 -54.76 16.46 -8.52
CA ALA A 339 -55.73 15.48 -8.03
C ALA A 339 -55.21 14.61 -6.88
N GLU A 340 -53.92 14.21 -6.93
CA GLU A 340 -53.31 13.44 -5.84
C GLU A 340 -53.08 14.28 -4.57
N LEU A 341 -52.74 15.58 -4.73
CA LEU A 341 -52.63 16.51 -3.62
C LEU A 341 -54.01 16.72 -2.97
N GLU A 342 -55.08 16.89 -3.74
CA GLU A 342 -56.46 17.07 -3.25
C GLU A 342 -56.98 15.84 -2.56
N ASP A 343 -56.75 14.66 -3.11
CA ASP A 343 -57.07 13.39 -2.43
C ASP A 343 -56.38 13.28 -1.06
N ALA A 344 -55.11 13.72 -0.96
CA ALA A 344 -54.39 13.75 0.31
C ALA A 344 -54.98 14.79 1.28
N LEU A 345 -55.35 16.00 0.78
CA LEU A 345 -55.97 17.06 1.57
C LEU A 345 -57.31 16.64 2.16
N LEU A 346 -58.17 15.98 1.39
CA LEU A 346 -59.48 15.50 1.84
C LEU A 346 -59.36 14.59 3.10
N ILE A 347 -58.30 13.80 3.21
CA ILE A 347 -58.08 12.92 4.40
C ILE A 347 -57.83 13.78 5.65
N TYR A 348 -57.20 14.93 5.52
CA TYR A 348 -56.70 15.71 6.65
C TYR A 348 -57.54 16.92 7.01
N ILE A 349 -58.50 17.38 6.20
CA ILE A 349 -59.39 18.52 6.50
C ILE A 349 -60.13 18.34 7.81
N ASP A 350 -60.73 17.15 8.05
CA ASP A 350 -61.48 16.87 9.27
C ASP A 350 -60.55 16.77 10.49
N LYS A 351 -59.31 16.27 10.32
CA LYS A 351 -58.33 16.22 11.37
C LYS A 351 -57.87 17.62 11.78
N ALA A 352 -57.54 18.48 10.81
CA ALA A 352 -57.17 19.88 11.04
C ALA A 352 -58.28 20.65 11.79
N LYS A 353 -59.54 20.51 11.35
CA LYS A 353 -60.70 21.13 12.03
C LYS A 353 -60.84 20.69 13.50
N LYS A 354 -60.61 19.40 13.81
CA LYS A 354 -60.67 18.89 15.19
C LYS A 354 -59.53 19.45 16.05
N GLU A 355 -58.38 19.73 15.46
CA GLU A 355 -57.23 20.30 16.14
C GLU A 355 -57.24 21.86 16.09
N ASN A 356 -58.32 22.47 15.58
CA ASN A 356 -58.49 23.93 15.43
C ASN A 356 -57.42 24.58 14.60
N ILE A 357 -56.99 23.92 13.48
CA ILE A 357 -56.01 24.39 12.51
C ILE A 357 -56.74 24.76 11.21
N THR A 358 -56.45 25.93 10.63
CA THR A 358 -57.00 26.38 9.37
C THR A 358 -56.14 25.95 8.19
N ILE A 359 -56.71 25.20 7.23
CA ILE A 359 -56.01 24.90 5.95
C ILE A 359 -56.56 25.84 4.90
N ASN A 360 -55.66 26.62 4.30
CA ASN A 360 -55.94 27.51 3.18
C ASN A 360 -55.40 26.86 1.90
N TYR A 361 -56.29 26.47 1.00
CA TYR A 361 -55.94 25.92 -0.30
C TYR A 361 -56.85 26.50 -1.36
N ASN A 362 -56.23 27.06 -2.39
CA ASN A 362 -56.97 27.54 -3.57
C ASN A 362 -56.71 26.58 -4.72
N GLU A 363 -57.74 25.89 -5.16
CA GLU A 363 -57.65 24.94 -6.27
C GLU A 363 -57.20 25.69 -7.55
N PRO A 364 -56.10 25.25 -8.20
CA PRO A 364 -55.62 25.86 -9.42
C PRO A 364 -56.53 25.50 -10.62
N GLU A 365 -56.83 26.45 -11.49
CA GLU A 365 -57.68 26.26 -12.68
C GLU A 365 -56.98 25.48 -13.81
N PHE A 366 -55.92 24.76 -13.56
CA PHE A 366 -55.15 24.05 -14.58
C PHE A 366 -54.87 22.59 -14.19
N LEU A 367 -54.92 21.72 -15.19
CA LEU A 367 -54.46 20.33 -15.05
C LEU A 367 -52.94 20.28 -15.13
N CYS A 368 -52.31 19.49 -14.23
CA CYS A 368 -50.88 19.36 -14.21
C CYS A 368 -50.42 17.89 -14.35
N ALA A 369 -50.12 17.54 -15.61
CA ALA A 369 -49.65 16.20 -15.91
C ALA A 369 -48.16 16.04 -15.55
N VAL A 370 -47.84 15.13 -14.67
CA VAL A 370 -46.50 14.66 -14.37
C VAL A 370 -46.38 13.19 -14.72
N TYR A 371 -45.14 12.73 -14.98
CA TYR A 371 -44.86 11.32 -15.15
C TYR A 371 -44.35 10.75 -13.81
N GLY A 372 -45.17 9.95 -13.13
CA GLY A 372 -44.88 9.52 -11.79
C GLY A 372 -45.70 8.32 -11.32
N ASP A 373 -45.46 7.86 -10.11
CA ASP A 373 -46.22 6.83 -9.40
C ASP A 373 -47.30 7.53 -8.52
N LYS A 374 -48.54 7.28 -8.88
CA LYS A 374 -49.71 7.84 -8.20
C LYS A 374 -49.71 7.66 -6.70
N ASN A 375 -49.49 6.42 -6.26
CA ASN A 375 -49.59 6.07 -4.85
C ASN A 375 -48.39 6.65 -4.05
N ARG A 376 -47.23 6.71 -4.66
CA ARG A 376 -46.04 7.26 -4.00
C ARG A 376 -46.06 8.76 -3.88
N LEU A 377 -46.53 9.48 -4.93
CA LEU A 377 -46.72 10.94 -4.83
C LEU A 377 -47.78 11.30 -3.81
N ARG A 378 -48.92 10.56 -3.76
CA ARG A 378 -49.91 10.73 -2.71
C ARG A 378 -49.32 10.52 -1.33
N GLN A 379 -48.48 9.48 -1.11
CA GLN A 379 -47.76 9.24 0.11
C GLN A 379 -46.86 10.38 0.56
N VAL A 380 -46.17 11.05 -0.42
CA VAL A 380 -45.41 12.30 -0.15
C VAL A 380 -46.29 13.37 0.41
N PHE A 381 -47.42 13.68 -0.23
CA PHE A 381 -48.32 14.74 0.21
C PHE A 381 -48.92 14.44 1.58
N ILE A 382 -49.32 13.18 1.83
CA ILE A 382 -49.77 12.71 3.13
C ILE A 382 -48.72 12.98 4.22
N ASN A 383 -47.45 12.63 3.95
CA ASN A 383 -46.36 12.82 4.90
C ASN A 383 -46.11 14.30 5.22
N ILE A 384 -46.15 15.18 4.17
CA ILE A 384 -45.92 16.61 4.36
C ILE A 384 -47.08 17.28 5.11
N ILE A 385 -48.34 16.98 4.72
CA ILE A 385 -49.55 17.57 5.33
C ILE A 385 -49.68 17.08 6.79
N ASP A 386 -49.45 15.78 7.06
CA ASP A 386 -49.47 15.24 8.43
C ASP A 386 -48.40 15.90 9.32
N ASN A 387 -47.20 16.16 8.78
CA ASN A 387 -46.19 16.91 9.50
C ASN A 387 -46.61 18.35 9.78
N ALA A 388 -47.12 19.06 8.79
CA ALA A 388 -47.63 20.44 8.96
C ALA A 388 -48.69 20.51 10.09
N ILE A 389 -49.71 19.63 10.08
CA ILE A 389 -50.74 19.56 11.15
C ILE A 389 -50.11 19.22 12.48
N LYS A 390 -49.26 18.24 12.54
CA LYS A 390 -48.61 17.75 13.76
C LYS A 390 -47.78 18.82 14.47
N TYR A 391 -47.09 19.68 13.71
CA TYR A 391 -46.18 20.69 14.27
C TYR A 391 -46.83 22.08 14.42
N THR A 392 -48.04 22.31 13.88
CA THR A 392 -48.80 23.50 14.09
C THR A 392 -49.62 23.41 15.39
N ASP A 393 -49.66 24.48 16.16
CA ASP A 393 -50.47 24.55 17.37
C ASP A 393 -51.94 25.00 17.06
N ALA A 394 -52.84 24.73 17.97
CA ALA A 394 -54.25 25.11 17.82
C ALA A 394 -54.39 26.64 17.59
N GLY A 395 -55.15 27.05 16.56
CA GLY A 395 -55.30 28.41 16.12
C GLY A 395 -54.32 28.83 15.01
N GLY A 396 -53.38 27.95 14.62
CA GLY A 396 -52.47 28.19 13.50
C GLY A 396 -53.10 27.91 12.13
N SER A 397 -52.33 28.19 11.05
CA SER A 397 -52.72 27.96 9.66
C SER A 397 -51.71 27.18 8.88
N ILE A 398 -52.17 26.49 7.86
CA ILE A 398 -51.38 25.81 6.86
C ILE A 398 -51.82 26.33 5.50
N ASP A 399 -50.88 26.98 4.79
CA ASP A 399 -51.13 27.55 3.48
C ASP A 399 -50.53 26.64 2.42
N ILE A 400 -51.33 26.18 1.44
CA ILE A 400 -50.95 25.28 0.40
C ILE A 400 -51.16 25.99 -0.95
N THR A 401 -50.06 26.09 -1.74
CA THR A 401 -50.08 26.68 -3.07
C THR A 401 -49.50 25.73 -4.10
N ALA A 402 -50.01 25.84 -5.32
CA ALA A 402 -49.56 25.01 -6.43
C ALA A 402 -49.37 25.92 -7.67
N GLU A 403 -48.14 26.00 -8.16
CA GLU A 403 -47.73 26.87 -9.24
C GLU A 403 -47.09 26.07 -10.38
N LYS A 404 -47.60 26.31 -11.59
CA LYS A 404 -47.08 25.69 -12.81
C LYS A 404 -46.15 26.68 -13.54
N GLN A 405 -44.92 26.22 -13.76
CA GLN A 405 -43.90 26.88 -14.57
C GLN A 405 -43.78 26.20 -15.95
N GLU A 406 -42.93 26.70 -16.83
CA GLU A 406 -42.77 26.14 -18.18
C GLU A 406 -42.46 24.65 -18.22
N SER A 407 -41.58 24.17 -17.33
CA SER A 407 -41.10 22.79 -17.32
C SER A 407 -41.30 22.05 -15.99
N THR A 408 -41.76 22.77 -14.95
CA THR A 408 -41.88 22.23 -13.60
C THR A 408 -43.21 22.60 -12.97
N MET A 409 -43.62 21.76 -12.00
CA MET A 409 -44.73 22.04 -11.08
C MET A 409 -44.13 22.22 -9.69
N THR A 410 -44.45 23.33 -9.05
CA THR A 410 -44.05 23.65 -7.68
C THR A 410 -45.25 23.60 -6.74
N ILE A 411 -45.17 22.80 -5.70
CA ILE A 411 -46.16 22.68 -4.62
C ILE A 411 -45.51 23.15 -3.33
N THR A 412 -46.09 24.12 -2.66
CA THR A 412 -45.56 24.68 -1.42
C THR A 412 -46.59 24.44 -0.29
N VAL A 413 -46.13 23.94 0.82
CA VAL A 413 -46.90 23.74 2.06
C VAL A 413 -46.19 24.53 3.17
N ALA A 414 -46.80 25.62 3.60
CA ALA A 414 -46.30 26.52 4.63
C ALA A 414 -47.15 26.42 5.88
N ASP A 415 -46.57 26.07 7.03
CA ASP A 415 -47.23 26.02 8.32
C ASP A 415 -46.78 27.14 9.27
N THR A 416 -47.63 27.57 10.18
CA THR A 416 -47.31 28.51 11.25
C THR A 416 -46.97 27.80 12.57
N GLY A 417 -46.31 26.69 12.47
CA GLY A 417 -45.98 25.83 13.61
C GLY A 417 -44.73 26.27 14.39
N CYS A 418 -44.22 25.34 15.22
CA CYS A 418 -43.10 25.64 16.07
C CYS A 418 -41.77 25.89 15.33
N GLY A 419 -41.71 25.64 14.04
CA GLY A 419 -40.51 25.79 13.22
C GLY A 419 -39.38 24.83 13.63
N ILE A 420 -38.23 24.99 12.97
CA ILE A 420 -37.02 24.16 13.13
C ILE A 420 -35.83 25.05 13.45
N ALA A 421 -35.02 24.66 14.45
CA ALA A 421 -33.82 25.41 14.76
C ALA A 421 -32.81 25.34 13.61
N PRO A 422 -32.02 26.40 13.33
CA PRO A 422 -31.04 26.41 12.22
C PRO A 422 -29.99 25.28 12.30
N ALA A 423 -29.64 24.83 13.51
CA ALA A 423 -28.71 23.72 13.73
C ALA A 423 -29.27 22.34 13.33
N ASP A 424 -30.60 22.21 13.31
CA ASP A 424 -31.33 20.97 13.03
C ASP A 424 -31.82 20.92 11.57
N LEU A 425 -32.06 22.05 10.94
CA LEU A 425 -32.60 22.14 9.58
C LEU A 425 -31.83 21.31 8.54
N PRO A 426 -30.49 21.28 8.51
CA PRO A 426 -29.75 20.40 7.59
C PRO A 426 -29.92 18.90 7.87
N LYS A 427 -30.41 18.55 9.08
CA LYS A 427 -30.50 17.16 9.54
C LYS A 427 -31.91 16.59 9.45
N VAL A 428 -32.95 17.41 9.27
CA VAL A 428 -34.35 16.93 9.34
C VAL A 428 -34.72 15.99 8.19
N LYS A 429 -33.98 16.00 7.09
CA LYS A 429 -34.07 15.01 6.01
C LYS A 429 -33.27 13.74 6.31
N ALA A 430 -32.40 13.77 7.32
CA ALA A 430 -31.67 12.58 7.73
C ALA A 430 -32.62 11.55 8.35
N LYS A 431 -32.35 10.30 8.05
CA LYS A 431 -33.16 9.15 8.48
C LYS A 431 -33.19 9.06 10.01
N PHE A 432 -34.38 8.90 10.60
CA PHE A 432 -34.61 8.78 12.06
C PHE A 432 -34.31 10.04 12.88
N TYR A 433 -34.01 11.14 12.21
CA TYR A 433 -33.77 12.39 12.90
C TYR A 433 -35.06 13.06 13.32
N LYS A 434 -35.12 13.56 14.56
CA LYS A 434 -36.22 14.33 15.10
C LYS A 434 -35.69 15.59 15.77
N ALA A 435 -35.99 16.74 15.19
CA ALA A 435 -35.66 18.02 15.82
C ALA A 435 -36.42 18.26 17.13
N ASN A 436 -37.61 17.67 17.25
CA ASN A 436 -38.47 17.73 18.47
C ASN A 436 -38.82 16.31 18.91
N SER A 437 -38.23 15.83 20.02
CA SER A 437 -38.45 14.51 20.58
C SER A 437 -39.77 14.37 21.33
N THR A 438 -40.45 15.46 21.64
CA THR A 438 -41.72 15.43 22.43
C THR A 438 -42.93 15.10 21.57
N ARG A 439 -42.89 15.34 20.26
CA ARG A 439 -43.96 14.99 19.32
C ARG A 439 -43.74 13.61 18.70
N HIS A 440 -44.78 12.80 18.63
CA HIS A 440 -44.73 11.43 18.15
C HIS A 440 -44.45 11.34 16.64
N GLY A 441 -43.64 10.37 16.21
CA GLY A 441 -43.37 10.09 14.78
C GLY A 441 -42.12 9.22 14.58
N SER A 442 -42.05 8.51 13.49
CA SER A 442 -40.91 7.61 13.15
C SER A 442 -39.59 8.34 12.80
N GLY A 443 -39.66 9.59 12.36
CA GLY A 443 -38.53 10.33 11.76
C GLY A 443 -38.13 9.76 10.40
N ILE A 444 -38.98 8.94 9.79
CA ILE A 444 -38.76 8.32 8.45
C ILE A 444 -39.52 9.06 7.36
N GLY A 445 -40.72 9.57 7.66
CA GLY A 445 -41.66 10.09 6.65
C GLY A 445 -41.07 11.16 5.74
N LEU A 446 -40.33 12.13 6.30
CA LEU A 446 -39.69 13.19 5.49
C LEU A 446 -38.55 12.66 4.62
N ALA A 447 -37.74 11.72 5.16
CA ALA A 447 -36.67 11.08 4.40
C ALA A 447 -37.20 10.23 3.24
N VAL A 448 -38.30 9.50 3.47
CA VAL A 448 -38.99 8.73 2.40
C VAL A 448 -39.62 9.66 1.37
N ALA A 449 -40.21 10.78 1.79
CA ALA A 449 -40.75 11.78 0.87
C ALA A 449 -39.67 12.41 -0.02
N ASP A 450 -38.52 12.78 0.55
CA ASP A 450 -37.38 13.32 -0.18
C ASP A 450 -36.86 12.32 -1.24
N GLU A 451 -36.70 11.06 -0.88
CA GLU A 451 -36.24 10.00 -1.77
C GLU A 451 -37.27 9.71 -2.90
N ILE A 452 -38.55 9.64 -2.58
CA ILE A 452 -39.60 9.46 -3.59
C ILE A 452 -39.57 10.61 -4.59
N ILE A 453 -39.49 11.89 -4.16
CA ILE A 453 -39.41 13.04 -5.02
C ILE A 453 -38.15 13.00 -5.88
N ALA A 454 -37.00 12.66 -5.32
CA ALA A 454 -35.76 12.50 -6.05
C ALA A 454 -35.85 11.41 -7.15
N MET A 455 -36.51 10.27 -6.84
CA MET A 455 -36.77 9.20 -7.82
C MET A 455 -37.74 9.63 -8.95
N HIS A 456 -38.52 10.67 -8.75
CA HIS A 456 -39.37 11.28 -9.77
C HIS A 456 -38.65 12.42 -10.53
N GLY A 457 -37.33 12.63 -10.28
CA GLY A 457 -36.53 13.69 -10.92
C GLY A 457 -36.87 15.08 -10.39
N GLY A 458 -37.53 15.18 -9.22
CA GLY A 458 -37.88 16.40 -8.53
C GLY A 458 -36.95 16.78 -7.40
N THR A 459 -37.25 17.86 -6.69
CA THR A 459 -36.57 18.31 -5.47
C THR A 459 -37.58 18.60 -4.36
N LEU A 460 -37.18 18.36 -3.12
CA LEU A 460 -37.94 18.72 -1.91
C LEU A 460 -37.02 19.62 -1.08
N GLU A 461 -37.45 20.87 -0.85
CA GLU A 461 -36.69 21.86 -0.10
C GLU A 461 -37.44 22.27 1.15
N LEU A 462 -36.72 22.63 2.22
CA LEU A 462 -37.29 23.11 3.47
C LEU A 462 -36.67 24.45 3.86
N GLU A 463 -37.54 25.37 4.20
CA GLU A 463 -37.18 26.63 4.84
C GLU A 463 -37.94 26.74 6.15
N SER A 464 -37.28 27.11 7.24
CA SER A 464 -37.92 27.13 8.56
C SER A 464 -37.25 28.14 9.48
N GLU A 465 -38.07 28.83 10.27
CA GLU A 465 -37.63 29.70 11.34
C GLU A 465 -38.31 29.31 12.65
N LEU A 466 -37.50 29.16 13.71
CA LEU A 466 -37.99 28.71 15.00
C LEU A 466 -39.07 29.62 15.57
N ASN A 467 -40.22 29.05 15.99
CA ASN A 467 -41.44 29.72 16.47
C ASN A 467 -42.18 30.61 15.44
N VAL A 468 -41.79 30.50 14.16
CA VAL A 468 -42.51 31.19 13.03
C VAL A 468 -43.27 30.16 12.21
N GLY A 469 -42.56 29.06 11.79
CA GLY A 469 -43.18 27.99 11.00
C GLY A 469 -42.15 27.31 10.06
N THR A 470 -42.68 26.41 9.23
CA THR A 470 -41.93 25.69 8.23
C THR A 470 -42.59 25.74 6.89
N THR A 471 -41.82 25.96 5.83
CA THR A 471 -42.24 25.92 4.43
C THR A 471 -41.55 24.75 3.73
N VAL A 472 -42.32 23.82 3.19
CA VAL A 472 -41.84 22.69 2.39
C VAL A 472 -42.21 22.96 0.93
N THR A 473 -41.21 23.01 0.05
CA THR A 473 -41.38 23.24 -1.38
C THR A 473 -41.01 21.97 -2.13
N ILE A 474 -41.96 21.46 -2.91
CA ILE A 474 -41.80 20.26 -3.77
C ILE A 474 -41.80 20.75 -5.21
N THR A 475 -40.75 20.39 -5.97
CA THR A 475 -40.68 20.70 -7.41
C THR A 475 -40.62 19.39 -8.19
N LEU A 476 -41.54 19.20 -9.14
CA LEU A 476 -41.62 18.03 -10.00
C LEU A 476 -41.52 18.44 -11.48
N PRO A 477 -40.86 17.69 -12.34
CA PRO A 477 -40.84 17.92 -13.78
C PRO A 477 -42.20 17.61 -14.39
N LEU A 478 -42.68 18.49 -15.27
CA LEU A 478 -43.87 18.22 -16.05
C LEU A 478 -43.64 17.09 -17.05
N ALA A 479 -44.68 16.30 -17.33
CA ALA A 479 -44.64 15.35 -18.39
C ALA A 479 -44.41 16.04 -19.74
N ALA A 480 -43.35 15.72 -20.45
CA ALA A 480 -43.09 16.25 -21.78
C ALA A 480 -44.33 16.02 -22.67
N LYS A 481 -44.85 17.04 -23.30
CA LYS A 481 -45.93 16.91 -24.30
C LYS A 481 -45.42 15.95 -25.38
N ARG A 482 -45.87 14.71 -25.39
CA ARG A 482 -45.65 13.82 -26.54
C ARG A 482 -46.39 14.49 -27.70
N GLU A 483 -45.67 15.15 -28.61
CA GLU A 483 -46.22 15.45 -29.94
C GLU A 483 -46.61 14.09 -30.52
N ARG A 484 -47.94 13.90 -30.72
CA ARG A 484 -48.44 12.85 -31.58
C ARG A 484 -47.82 13.11 -32.95
N SER A 485 -46.85 12.28 -33.34
CA SER A 485 -46.52 12.17 -34.75
C SER A 485 -47.74 11.59 -35.44
N ASP A 486 -48.54 12.45 -36.07
CA ASP A 486 -49.47 12.05 -37.13
C ASP A 486 -48.64 11.56 -38.31
N SER A 487 -48.41 10.28 -38.32
CA SER A 487 -47.90 9.54 -39.48
C SER A 487 -48.57 8.15 -39.50
N ASP A 488 -49.86 8.16 -39.83
CA ASP A 488 -50.55 7.04 -40.45
C ASP A 488 -51.43 7.66 -41.55
N GLU A 489 -50.85 7.72 -42.75
CA GLU A 489 -51.52 7.55 -44.06
C GLU A 489 -50.80 6.47 -44.87
#